data_1de904aa296c9114fa1460fe781221b5
#
_entry.id   1de904aa296c9114fa1460fe781221b5
#
_cell.length_a   1.000
_cell.length_b   1.000
_cell.length_c   1.000
_cell.angle_alpha   90.00
_cell.angle_beta   90.00
_cell.angle_gamma   90.00
#
_symmetry.space_group_name_H-M   'P 1'
#
loop_
_entity.id
_entity.type
_entity.pdbx_description
1 polymer ?
#
loop_
_entity_poly.entity_id
_entity_poly.type
_entity_poly.pdbx_seq_one_letter_code
_entity_poly.pdbx_strand_id
1 'polypeptide(L)'
;PVILLTAKSAKDSQLVGLEAGADDYISKPFNMEMLLLKVRHLIEMKKKMQKAFMQSSTMGIALTEVQASSMDEELMRKAIGYIEEQIANPELSVERLSREMGMSRVNFYKKCLSITGKTPVELIRTVRLKRAAQLLEKSQMRVNEVALECGFNDVKLFRKYFKDEFGRLPSDYHK
;
A
#
# COMPACT_ATOMS: atom_id res chain seq x y z
N PRO A 1 5.56 13.28 0.68
CA PRO A 1 6.89 13.69 1.08
C PRO A 1 6.87 15.04 1.82
N VAL A 2 7.81 15.20 2.74
CA VAL A 2 7.98 16.39 3.57
C VAL A 2 9.38 16.96 3.32
N ILE A 3 9.46 18.24 2.94
CA ILE A 3 10.74 18.97 2.82
C ILE A 3 10.79 20.03 3.89
N LEU A 4 11.83 20.04 4.70
CA LEU A 4 12.05 21.07 5.70
C LEU A 4 12.78 22.25 5.09
N LEU A 5 12.22 23.46 5.28
CA LEU A 5 12.87 24.73 4.92
C LEU A 5 13.45 25.37 6.19
N THR A 6 14.77 25.33 6.35
CA THR A 6 15.44 25.78 7.57
C THR A 6 16.33 27.01 7.33
N ALA A 7 16.39 27.92 8.32
CA ALA A 7 17.33 29.01 8.34
C ALA A 7 18.70 28.63 8.93
N LYS A 8 18.80 27.44 9.57
CA LYS A 8 20.04 26.94 10.20
C LYS A 8 20.78 26.00 9.26
N SER A 9 22.02 26.35 8.95
CA SER A 9 22.97 25.53 8.19
C SER A 9 23.74 24.51 9.02
N ALA A 10 23.49 24.42 10.34
CA ALA A 10 24.20 23.51 11.22
C ALA A 10 23.82 22.04 10.91
N LYS A 11 24.83 21.18 10.68
CA LYS A 11 24.70 19.76 10.39
C LYS A 11 23.82 19.02 11.40
N ASP A 12 23.88 19.40 12.68
CA ASP A 12 23.10 18.78 13.75
C ASP A 12 21.59 19.03 13.61
N SER A 13 21.18 20.22 13.11
CA SER A 13 19.78 20.55 12.88
C SER A 13 19.19 19.82 11.65
N GLN A 14 20.05 19.41 10.72
CA GLN A 14 19.65 18.65 9.53
C GLN A 14 19.42 17.18 9.89
N LEU A 15 20.29 16.60 10.72
CA LEU A 15 20.16 15.26 11.28
C LEU A 15 18.86 15.12 12.08
N VAL A 16 18.59 16.02 13.00
CA VAL A 16 17.35 16.02 13.80
C VAL A 16 16.09 16.10 12.94
N GLY A 17 16.12 16.86 11.84
CA GLY A 17 14.99 16.96 10.92
C GLY A 17 14.74 15.68 10.13
N LEU A 18 15.80 15.00 9.69
CA LEU A 18 15.72 13.71 8.98
C LEU A 18 15.29 12.58 9.93
N GLU A 19 15.83 12.56 11.17
CA GLU A 19 15.41 11.62 12.22
C GLU A 19 13.95 11.81 12.62
N ALA A 20 13.42 13.03 12.54
CA ALA A 20 12.01 13.34 12.75
C ALA A 20 11.10 12.91 11.58
N GLY A 21 11.66 12.31 10.51
CA GLY A 21 10.91 11.74 9.39
C GLY A 21 10.67 12.68 8.21
N ALA A 22 11.49 13.73 8.04
CA ALA A 22 11.48 14.52 6.81
C ALA A 22 12.22 13.78 5.69
N ASP A 23 11.68 13.84 4.47
CA ASP A 23 12.27 13.19 3.29
C ASP A 23 13.47 13.96 2.73
N ASP A 24 13.54 15.28 2.96
CA ASP A 24 14.64 16.14 2.53
C ASP A 24 14.63 17.48 3.29
N TYR A 25 15.71 18.24 3.17
CA TYR A 25 15.80 19.60 3.73
C TYR A 25 16.41 20.58 2.71
N ILE A 26 16.09 21.86 2.87
CA ILE A 26 16.67 22.96 2.10
C ILE A 26 16.95 24.15 3.04
N SER A 27 18.18 24.64 3.01
CA SER A 27 18.58 25.81 3.79
C SER A 27 18.16 27.11 3.10
N LYS A 28 17.71 28.08 3.86
CA LYS A 28 17.47 29.45 3.39
C LYS A 28 18.78 30.26 3.39
N PRO A 29 19.06 31.10 2.35
CA PRO A 29 18.26 31.31 1.15
C PRO A 29 18.37 30.14 0.16
N PHE A 30 17.30 29.79 -0.56
CA PHE A 30 17.29 28.69 -1.53
C PHE A 30 16.87 29.15 -2.92
N ASN A 31 17.35 28.41 -3.94
CA ASN A 31 16.93 28.60 -5.30
C ASN A 31 15.59 27.87 -5.53
N MET A 32 14.63 28.58 -6.13
CA MET A 32 13.29 28.03 -6.40
C MET A 32 13.34 26.84 -7.39
N GLU A 33 14.24 26.88 -8.37
CA GLU A 33 14.41 25.78 -9.33
C GLU A 33 14.90 24.49 -8.64
N MET A 34 15.83 24.63 -7.69
CA MET A 34 16.32 23.50 -6.89
C MET A 34 15.22 22.93 -6.00
N LEU A 35 14.39 23.76 -5.39
CA LEU A 35 13.22 23.31 -4.62
C LEU A 35 12.26 22.53 -5.51
N LEU A 36 11.92 23.04 -6.69
CA LEU A 36 11.03 22.36 -7.63
C LEU A 36 11.59 21.03 -8.13
N LEU A 37 12.89 20.95 -8.40
CA LEU A 37 13.58 19.72 -8.77
C LEU A 37 13.48 18.66 -7.67
N LYS A 38 13.77 19.03 -6.41
CA LYS A 38 13.66 18.13 -5.26
C LYS A 38 12.22 17.65 -5.05
N VAL A 39 11.23 18.54 -5.15
CA VAL A 39 9.81 18.19 -5.05
C VAL A 39 9.41 17.17 -6.14
N ARG A 40 9.78 17.42 -7.39
CA ARG A 40 9.51 16.50 -8.50
C ARG A 40 10.16 15.15 -8.27
N HIS A 41 11.44 15.12 -7.90
CA HIS A 41 12.18 13.90 -7.64
C HIS A 41 11.51 13.05 -6.54
N LEU A 42 11.15 13.66 -5.42
CA LEU A 42 10.48 12.96 -4.31
C LEU A 42 9.10 12.42 -4.72
N ILE A 43 8.34 13.17 -5.52
CA ILE A 43 7.04 12.72 -6.04
C ILE A 43 7.22 11.54 -7.01
N GLU A 44 8.21 11.59 -7.91
CA GLU A 44 8.49 10.51 -8.85
C GLU A 44 8.98 9.24 -8.16
N MET A 45 9.89 9.39 -7.19
CA MET A 45 10.37 8.28 -6.37
C MET A 45 9.20 7.59 -5.66
N LYS A 46 8.31 8.37 -5.06
CA LYS A 46 7.12 7.84 -4.39
C LYS A 46 6.16 7.12 -5.34
N LYS A 47 5.94 7.66 -6.54
CA LYS A 47 5.13 7.00 -7.58
C LYS A 47 5.77 5.69 -8.07
N LYS A 48 7.10 5.64 -8.23
CA LYS A 48 7.83 4.41 -8.59
C LYS A 48 7.71 3.36 -7.49
N MET A 49 7.89 3.76 -6.22
CA MET A 49 7.74 2.89 -5.06
C MET A 49 6.31 2.34 -4.95
N GLN A 50 5.28 3.17 -5.13
CA GLN A 50 3.88 2.75 -5.15
C GLN A 50 3.62 1.69 -6.23
N LYS A 51 4.12 1.90 -7.45
CA LYS A 51 3.98 0.94 -8.56
C LYS A 51 4.69 -0.37 -8.25
N ALA A 52 5.94 -0.32 -7.79
CA ALA A 52 6.73 -1.50 -7.44
C ALA A 52 6.06 -2.31 -6.32
N PHE A 53 5.56 -1.62 -5.27
CA PHE A 53 4.86 -2.23 -4.17
C PHE A 53 3.57 -2.95 -4.61
N MET A 54 2.78 -2.31 -5.49
CA MET A 54 1.55 -2.91 -6.01
C MET A 54 1.82 -4.07 -6.97
N GLN A 55 2.94 -4.07 -7.68
CA GLN A 55 3.36 -5.17 -8.56
C GLN A 55 3.95 -6.36 -7.79
N SER A 56 4.76 -6.13 -6.76
CA SER A 56 5.33 -7.21 -5.94
C SER A 56 4.29 -7.97 -5.13
N SER A 57 3.20 -7.34 -4.74
CA SER A 57 2.06 -8.05 -4.12
C SER A 57 1.34 -9.02 -5.08
N THR A 58 1.69 -9.04 -6.36
CA THR A 58 1.08 -9.93 -7.38
C THR A 58 1.86 -11.24 -7.56
N MET A 59 3.12 -11.27 -7.12
CA MET A 59 3.96 -12.47 -7.15
C MET A 59 4.42 -12.78 -5.72
N GLY A 60 4.03 -13.91 -5.18
CA GLY A 60 4.55 -14.46 -3.92
C GLY A 60 6.03 -14.84 -4.05
N ILE A 61 6.91 -13.87 -4.25
CA ILE A 61 8.36 -14.09 -4.35
C ILE A 61 9.08 -12.99 -3.58
N ALA A 62 9.83 -13.45 -2.60
CA ALA A 62 11.04 -12.91 -2.01
C ALA A 62 11.34 -11.43 -2.28
N LEU A 63 11.11 -10.61 -1.28
CA LEU A 63 11.83 -9.36 -1.08
C LEU A 63 13.29 -9.69 -0.70
N THR A 64 14.10 -10.05 -1.70
CA THR A 64 15.54 -10.04 -1.55
C THR A 64 16.06 -8.78 -2.23
N GLU A 65 16.74 -7.97 -1.41
CA GLU A 65 17.63 -6.88 -1.80
C GLU A 65 17.00 -5.56 -2.32
N VAL A 66 16.43 -4.77 -1.39
CA VAL A 66 16.76 -3.34 -1.33
C VAL A 66 16.95 -2.96 0.14
N GLN A 67 18.16 -2.68 0.52
CA GLN A 67 18.51 -2.07 1.80
C GLN A 67 17.90 -0.66 1.87
N ALA A 68 17.10 -0.45 2.82
CA ALA A 68 16.34 0.66 3.35
C ALA A 68 14.84 0.43 3.18
N SER A 69 14.32 -0.54 3.93
CA SER A 69 12.87 -0.58 4.15
C SER A 69 12.50 0.68 4.92
N SER A 70 11.87 1.64 4.25
CA SER A 70 11.31 2.77 4.97
C SER A 70 10.28 2.23 5.96
N MET A 71 10.12 2.85 7.10
CA MET A 71 9.07 2.49 8.07
C MET A 71 7.68 2.36 7.39
N ASP A 72 7.52 3.03 6.27
CA ASP A 72 6.31 2.99 5.43
C ASP A 72 6.13 1.65 4.72
N GLU A 73 7.21 1.05 4.21
CA GLU A 73 7.16 -0.28 3.57
C GLU A 73 6.89 -1.37 4.61
N GLU A 74 7.54 -1.27 5.76
CA GLU A 74 7.31 -2.20 6.86
C GLU A 74 5.87 -2.13 7.37
N LEU A 75 5.33 -0.93 7.54
CA LEU A 75 3.93 -0.71 7.91
C LEU A 75 2.98 -1.37 6.91
N MET A 76 3.21 -1.16 5.61
CA MET A 76 2.34 -1.75 4.58
C MET A 76 2.49 -3.26 4.47
N ARG A 77 3.70 -3.79 4.64
CA ARG A 77 3.94 -5.25 4.69
C ARG A 77 3.18 -5.89 5.86
N LYS A 78 3.26 -5.28 7.04
CA LYS A 78 2.52 -5.71 8.22
C LYS A 78 1.01 -5.63 8.01
N ALA A 79 0.51 -4.55 7.40
CA ALA A 79 -0.89 -4.37 7.10
C ALA A 79 -1.41 -5.42 6.10
N ILE A 80 -0.65 -5.71 5.04
CA ILE A 80 -1.02 -6.75 4.06
C ILE A 80 -1.00 -8.13 4.69
N GLY A 81 0.05 -8.47 5.47
CA GLY A 81 0.12 -9.75 6.18
C GLY A 81 -1.11 -9.97 7.07
N TYR A 82 -1.49 -8.95 7.85
CA TYR A 82 -2.69 -9.03 8.67
C TYR A 82 -3.98 -9.21 7.85
N ILE A 83 -4.10 -8.53 6.70
CA ILE A 83 -5.25 -8.73 5.79
C ILE A 83 -5.26 -10.17 5.24
N GLU A 84 -4.11 -10.73 4.88
CA GLU A 84 -4.00 -12.10 4.37
C GLU A 84 -4.35 -13.14 5.44
N GLU A 85 -3.92 -12.96 6.68
CA GLU A 85 -4.29 -13.82 7.80
C GLU A 85 -5.80 -13.79 8.10
N GLN A 86 -6.44 -12.63 7.89
CA GLN A 86 -7.86 -12.40 8.18
C GLN A 86 -8.73 -12.42 6.90
N ILE A 87 -8.25 -13.01 5.80
CA ILE A 87 -8.84 -12.82 4.48
C ILE A 87 -10.29 -13.28 4.37
N ALA A 88 -10.60 -14.43 4.97
CA ALA A 88 -11.94 -15.00 5.00
C ALA A 88 -12.86 -14.34 6.05
N ASN A 89 -12.29 -13.53 6.95
CA ASN A 89 -13.06 -12.93 8.03
C ASN A 89 -13.93 -11.77 7.52
N PRO A 90 -15.27 -11.89 7.52
CA PRO A 90 -16.16 -10.81 7.06
C PRO A 90 -16.13 -9.58 7.97
N GLU A 91 -15.72 -9.75 9.23
CA GLU A 91 -15.61 -8.68 10.24
C GLU A 91 -14.31 -7.87 10.12
N LEU A 92 -13.45 -8.19 9.15
CA LEU A 92 -12.24 -7.39 8.88
C LEU A 92 -12.66 -5.99 8.44
N SER A 93 -12.39 -5.02 9.29
CA SER A 93 -12.72 -3.62 9.07
C SER A 93 -11.48 -2.73 9.11
N VAL A 94 -11.62 -1.51 8.59
CA VAL A 94 -10.54 -0.51 8.65
C VAL A 94 -10.20 -0.16 10.10
N GLU A 95 -11.18 -0.17 10.99
CA GLU A 95 -10.99 0.06 12.42
C GLU A 95 -10.09 -1.01 13.07
N ARG A 96 -10.34 -2.28 12.75
CA ARG A 96 -9.51 -3.39 13.23
C ARG A 96 -8.10 -3.32 12.67
N LEU A 97 -7.99 -3.10 11.36
CA LEU A 97 -6.70 -2.99 10.68
C LEU A 97 -5.88 -1.81 11.23
N SER A 98 -6.48 -0.62 11.37
CA SER A 98 -5.77 0.55 11.91
C SER A 98 -5.30 0.34 13.35
N ARG A 99 -6.11 -0.30 14.18
CA ARG A 99 -5.76 -0.65 15.57
C ARG A 99 -4.57 -1.62 15.63
N GLU A 100 -4.58 -2.64 14.77
CA GLU A 100 -3.47 -3.60 14.66
C GLU A 100 -2.16 -2.94 14.24
N MET A 101 -2.25 -1.90 13.41
CA MET A 101 -1.10 -1.07 13.01
C MET A 101 -0.70 -0.05 14.07
N GLY A 102 -1.34 -0.03 15.26
CA GLY A 102 -1.07 0.93 16.33
C GLY A 102 -1.43 2.37 15.96
N MET A 103 -2.37 2.58 15.03
CA MET A 103 -2.71 3.89 14.48
C MET A 103 -4.19 4.22 14.64
N SER A 104 -4.50 5.54 14.72
CA SER A 104 -5.88 5.97 14.56
C SER A 104 -6.35 5.73 13.13
N ARG A 105 -7.66 5.52 12.94
CA ARG A 105 -8.27 5.33 11.60
C ARG A 105 -7.88 6.44 10.62
N VAL A 106 -7.88 7.69 11.10
CA VAL A 106 -7.56 8.87 10.26
C VAL A 106 -6.09 8.85 9.83
N ASN A 107 -5.18 8.55 10.74
CA ASN A 107 -3.75 8.48 10.45
C ASN A 107 -3.43 7.32 9.51
N PHE A 108 -4.00 6.15 9.77
CA PHE A 108 -3.83 4.99 8.88
C PHE A 108 -4.38 5.26 7.48
N TYR A 109 -5.56 5.92 7.37
CA TYR A 109 -6.13 6.32 6.08
C TYR A 109 -5.18 7.21 5.28
N LYS A 110 -4.67 8.29 5.90
CA LYS A 110 -3.73 9.22 5.25
C LYS A 110 -2.44 8.49 4.83
N LYS A 111 -1.91 7.65 5.70
CA LYS A 111 -0.68 6.91 5.47
C LYS A 111 -0.86 5.89 4.33
N CYS A 112 -1.93 5.09 4.38
CA CYS A 112 -2.26 4.12 3.35
C CYS A 112 -2.41 4.78 1.97
N LEU A 113 -3.20 5.87 1.90
CA LEU A 113 -3.40 6.62 0.65
C LEU A 113 -2.08 7.22 0.13
N SER A 114 -1.25 7.75 1.02
CA SER A 114 0.03 8.36 0.63
C SER A 114 1.05 7.35 0.10
N ILE A 115 1.06 6.13 0.63
CA ILE A 115 2.02 5.08 0.26
C ILE A 115 1.53 4.28 -0.95
N THR A 116 0.27 3.84 -0.92
CA THR A 116 -0.27 2.91 -1.91
C THR A 116 -1.08 3.57 -3.02
N GLY A 117 -1.50 4.82 -2.83
CA GLY A 117 -2.48 5.49 -3.70
C GLY A 117 -3.91 4.98 -3.54
N LYS A 118 -4.15 4.04 -2.60
CA LYS A 118 -5.46 3.43 -2.33
C LYS A 118 -5.92 3.74 -0.92
N THR A 119 -7.21 3.82 -0.73
CA THR A 119 -7.81 3.88 0.62
C THR A 119 -7.65 2.53 1.32
N PRO A 120 -7.72 2.46 2.66
CA PRO A 120 -7.67 1.18 3.39
C PRO A 120 -8.72 0.17 2.95
N VAL A 121 -9.93 0.62 2.61
CA VAL A 121 -11.01 -0.24 2.09
C VAL A 121 -10.61 -0.85 0.74
N GLU A 122 -10.05 -0.03 -0.14
CA GLU A 122 -9.55 -0.48 -1.45
C GLU A 122 -8.36 -1.40 -1.31
N LEU A 123 -7.47 -1.17 -0.33
CA LEU A 123 -6.35 -2.05 -0.05
C LEU A 123 -6.84 -3.44 0.37
N ILE A 124 -7.75 -3.54 1.34
CA ILE A 124 -8.36 -4.82 1.76
C ILE A 124 -8.98 -5.52 0.55
N ARG A 125 -9.78 -4.79 -0.23
CA ARG A 125 -10.43 -5.34 -1.43
C ARG A 125 -9.42 -5.86 -2.45
N THR A 126 -8.36 -5.11 -2.74
CA THR A 126 -7.32 -5.52 -3.69
C THR A 126 -6.59 -6.79 -3.24
N VAL A 127 -6.24 -6.90 -1.95
CA VAL A 127 -5.59 -8.11 -1.41
C VAL A 127 -6.54 -9.32 -1.54
N ARG A 128 -7.80 -9.17 -1.18
CA ARG A 128 -8.82 -10.22 -1.32
C ARG A 128 -9.00 -10.67 -2.78
N LEU A 129 -9.07 -9.72 -3.71
CA LEU A 129 -9.21 -10.02 -5.15
C LEU A 129 -7.99 -10.74 -5.71
N LYS A 130 -6.78 -10.35 -5.30
CA LYS A 130 -5.55 -11.04 -5.70
C LYS A 130 -5.51 -12.49 -5.19
N ARG A 131 -5.92 -12.71 -3.94
CA ARG A 131 -6.04 -14.07 -3.40
C ARG A 131 -7.08 -14.89 -4.16
N ALA A 132 -8.22 -14.28 -4.49
CA ALA A 132 -9.25 -14.94 -5.29
C ALA A 132 -8.74 -15.35 -6.68
N ALA A 133 -7.98 -14.50 -7.36
CA ALA A 133 -7.37 -14.84 -8.65
C ALA A 133 -6.43 -16.05 -8.54
N GLN A 134 -5.58 -16.09 -7.49
CA GLN A 134 -4.71 -17.24 -7.24
C GLN A 134 -5.48 -18.55 -6.99
N LEU A 135 -6.59 -18.47 -6.24
CA LEU A 135 -7.42 -19.65 -5.98
C LEU A 135 -8.12 -20.15 -7.24
N LEU A 136 -8.66 -19.24 -8.07
CA LEU A 136 -9.28 -19.58 -9.35
C LEU A 136 -8.30 -20.22 -10.33
N GLU A 137 -7.03 -19.81 -10.34
CA GLU A 137 -5.99 -20.37 -11.20
C GLU A 137 -5.47 -21.75 -10.72
N LYS A 138 -5.43 -21.96 -9.39
CA LYS A 138 -4.71 -23.10 -8.78
C LYS A 138 -5.63 -24.15 -8.16
N SER A 139 -6.92 -23.90 -8.05
CA SER A 139 -7.87 -24.82 -7.42
C SER A 139 -9.05 -25.13 -8.32
N GLN A 140 -9.82 -26.16 -7.96
CA GLN A 140 -11.08 -26.53 -8.62
C GLN A 140 -12.31 -25.91 -7.92
N MET A 141 -12.09 -24.91 -7.06
CA MET A 141 -13.16 -24.25 -6.32
C MET A 141 -14.07 -23.45 -7.27
N ARG A 142 -15.37 -23.52 -7.02
CA ARG A 142 -16.33 -22.70 -7.76
C ARG A 142 -16.18 -21.21 -7.44
N VAL A 143 -16.51 -20.34 -8.39
CA VAL A 143 -16.42 -18.87 -8.24
C VAL A 143 -17.09 -18.36 -6.94
N ASN A 144 -18.23 -18.96 -6.57
CA ASN A 144 -18.96 -18.58 -5.35
C ASN A 144 -18.20 -19.00 -4.08
N GLU A 145 -17.56 -20.16 -4.10
CA GLU A 145 -16.74 -20.68 -2.98
C GLU A 145 -15.51 -19.79 -2.79
N VAL A 146 -14.83 -19.47 -3.90
CA VAL A 146 -13.68 -18.54 -3.87
C VAL A 146 -14.06 -17.16 -3.34
N ALA A 147 -15.23 -16.64 -3.73
CA ALA A 147 -15.69 -15.34 -3.22
C ALA A 147 -15.86 -15.38 -1.70
N LEU A 148 -16.52 -16.40 -1.16
CA LEU A 148 -16.72 -16.57 0.29
C LEU A 148 -15.40 -16.77 1.03
N GLU A 149 -14.52 -17.64 0.50
CA GLU A 149 -13.19 -17.91 1.08
C GLU A 149 -12.31 -16.65 1.14
N CYS A 150 -12.52 -15.72 0.21
CA CYS A 150 -11.86 -14.42 0.21
C CYS A 150 -12.65 -13.31 0.94
N GLY A 151 -13.66 -13.66 1.73
CA GLY A 151 -14.40 -12.75 2.60
C GLY A 151 -15.38 -11.82 1.86
N PHE A 152 -15.84 -12.20 0.67
CA PHE A 152 -16.91 -11.50 -0.04
C PHE A 152 -18.27 -12.12 0.25
N ASN A 153 -19.13 -11.40 0.98
CA ASN A 153 -20.49 -11.86 1.28
C ASN A 153 -21.46 -11.69 0.10
N ASP A 154 -21.14 -10.83 -0.86
CA ASP A 154 -21.94 -10.58 -2.06
C ASP A 154 -21.14 -11.00 -3.32
N VAL A 155 -21.56 -12.11 -3.91
CA VAL A 155 -20.93 -12.68 -5.11
C VAL A 155 -21.12 -11.80 -6.35
N LYS A 156 -22.22 -11.04 -6.44
CA LYS A 156 -22.44 -10.11 -7.55
C LYS A 156 -21.44 -8.95 -7.48
N LEU A 157 -21.26 -8.41 -6.29
CA LEU A 157 -20.30 -7.35 -6.03
C LEU A 157 -18.85 -7.84 -6.22
N PHE A 158 -18.55 -9.07 -5.79
CA PHE A 158 -17.27 -9.72 -6.06
C PHE A 158 -16.96 -9.78 -7.57
N ARG A 159 -17.89 -10.29 -8.38
CA ARG A 159 -17.71 -10.39 -9.83
C ARG A 159 -17.47 -9.02 -10.49
N LYS A 160 -18.18 -8.00 -10.04
CA LYS A 160 -17.98 -6.62 -10.51
C LYS A 160 -16.55 -6.14 -10.17
N TYR A 161 -16.15 -6.20 -8.90
CA TYR A 161 -14.84 -5.75 -8.47
C TYR A 161 -13.70 -6.55 -9.12
N PHE A 162 -13.89 -7.85 -9.31
CA PHE A 162 -12.92 -8.70 -9.97
C PHE A 162 -12.72 -8.28 -11.44
N LYS A 163 -13.81 -8.03 -12.15
CA LYS A 163 -13.75 -7.55 -13.54
C LYS A 163 -13.11 -6.15 -13.62
N ASP A 164 -13.44 -5.28 -12.68
CA ASP A 164 -12.87 -3.91 -12.64
C ASP A 164 -11.34 -3.95 -12.38
N GLU A 165 -10.86 -4.88 -11.54
CA GLU A 165 -9.43 -5.00 -11.19
C GLU A 165 -8.60 -5.73 -12.27
N PHE A 166 -9.14 -6.80 -12.88
CA PHE A 166 -8.41 -7.69 -13.78
C PHE A 166 -8.85 -7.63 -15.25
N GLY A 167 -9.90 -6.88 -15.56
CA GLY A 167 -10.44 -6.76 -16.93
C GLY A 167 -11.18 -8.00 -17.45
N ARG A 168 -11.26 -9.09 -16.66
CA ARG A 168 -11.88 -10.38 -16.99
C ARG A 168 -12.83 -10.84 -15.90
N LEU A 169 -13.78 -11.71 -16.26
CA LEU A 169 -14.65 -12.32 -15.26
C LEU A 169 -13.91 -13.40 -14.46
N PRO A 170 -14.31 -13.67 -13.19
CA PRO A 170 -13.75 -14.76 -12.40
C PRO A 170 -13.87 -16.13 -13.09
N SER A 171 -14.95 -16.35 -13.86
CA SER A 171 -15.14 -17.58 -14.64
C SER A 171 -14.07 -17.83 -15.70
N ASP A 172 -13.44 -16.77 -16.21
CA ASP A 172 -12.44 -16.84 -17.27
C ASP A 172 -11.03 -17.17 -16.73
N TYR A 173 -10.89 -17.25 -15.40
CA TYR A 173 -9.65 -17.61 -14.70
C TYR A 173 -9.52 -19.11 -14.43
N HIS A 174 -10.61 -19.88 -14.55
CA HIS A 174 -10.51 -21.34 -14.48
C HIS A 174 -9.80 -21.88 -15.73
N LYS A 175 -8.75 -22.66 -15.51
CA LYS A 175 -8.12 -23.49 -16.55
C LYS A 175 -8.82 -24.82 -16.69
#